data_51a73a1ae2349abf0f89b911a0731d86
#
_entry.id   51a73a1ae2349abf0f89b911a0731d86
#
_cell.length_a   1.000
_cell.length_b   1.000
_cell.length_c   1.000
_cell.angle_alpha   90.00
_cell.angle_beta   90.00
_cell.angle_gamma   90.00
#
_symmetry.space_group_name_H-M   'P 1'
#
loop_
_entity.id
_entity.type
_entity.pdbx_description
1 polymer ?
#
loop_
_entity_poly.entity_id
_entity_poly.type
_entity_poly.pdbx_seq_one_letter_code
_entity_poly.pdbx_strand_id
1 'polypeptide(L)'
;MNKLRKVLDIIEHKHLDAIIVLSDYNRRYLSDFTGTSGALIITPKKQYLITDFRYIDQATEQAQDFEIINRKSSLISEIKSILERENLSNIGFEGHLISYDTYVELNKGLITLISISNEIDKIREIKNKEEIQLIQKAAKIVDQTYEYILTQVSIGMTEREIKAKLESKMLELGADGPSFDTIVASGYRGALPHGVASDKRIEK
;
A
#
# COMPACT_ATOMS: atom_id res chain seq x y z
N MET A 1 -3.44 -11.93 16.13
CA MET A 1 -1.99 -12.25 16.09
C MET A 1 -1.28 -11.08 15.45
N ASN A 2 -0.28 -10.49 16.08
CA ASN A 2 0.42 -9.27 15.61
C ASN A 2 1.04 -9.52 14.21
N LYS A 3 0.86 -8.57 13.28
CA LYS A 3 1.37 -8.61 11.90
C LYS A 3 2.90 -8.81 11.88
N LEU A 4 3.62 -8.07 12.74
CA LEU A 4 5.08 -8.19 12.88
C LEU A 4 5.50 -9.59 13.33
N ARG A 5 4.76 -10.24 14.24
CA ARG A 5 5.07 -11.61 14.68
C ARG A 5 5.10 -12.59 13.50
N LYS A 6 4.13 -12.49 12.59
CA LYS A 6 4.11 -13.33 11.38
C LYS A 6 5.32 -13.11 10.47
N VAL A 7 5.81 -11.85 10.38
CA VAL A 7 7.03 -11.54 9.62
C VAL A 7 8.26 -12.12 10.32
N LEU A 8 8.31 -12.07 11.65
CA LEU A 8 9.39 -12.71 12.42
C LEU A 8 9.39 -14.24 12.23
N ASP A 9 8.22 -14.87 12.13
CA ASP A 9 8.12 -16.30 11.83
C ASP A 9 8.69 -16.63 10.44
N ILE A 10 8.53 -15.74 9.43
CA ILE A 10 9.16 -15.90 8.10
C ILE A 10 10.70 -15.79 8.22
N ILE A 11 11.20 -14.82 8.99
CA ILE A 11 12.64 -14.63 9.24
C ILE A 11 13.23 -15.91 9.81
N GLU A 12 12.60 -16.46 10.84
CA GLU A 12 13.04 -17.67 11.51
C GLU A 12 13.05 -18.89 10.57
N HIS A 13 11.92 -19.15 9.88
CA HIS A 13 11.78 -20.29 8.99
C HIS A 13 12.72 -20.27 7.78
N LYS A 14 13.05 -19.09 7.28
CA LYS A 14 13.93 -18.92 6.12
C LYS A 14 15.39 -18.65 6.51
N HIS A 15 15.71 -18.68 7.79
CA HIS A 15 17.05 -18.40 8.32
C HIS A 15 17.61 -17.05 7.85
N LEU A 16 16.77 -16.02 7.88
CA LEU A 16 17.14 -14.67 7.50
C LEU A 16 17.63 -13.88 8.71
N ASP A 17 18.50 -12.89 8.48
CA ASP A 17 18.86 -11.90 9.50
C ASP A 17 17.85 -10.75 9.57
N ALA A 18 17.28 -10.38 8.41
CA ALA A 18 16.28 -9.34 8.31
C ALA A 18 15.40 -9.50 7.07
N ILE A 19 14.28 -8.75 7.04
CA ILE A 19 13.47 -8.52 5.84
C ILE A 19 13.44 -7.02 5.55
N ILE A 20 13.69 -6.65 4.29
CA ILE A 20 13.49 -5.30 3.75
C ILE A 20 12.13 -5.24 3.05
N VAL A 21 11.32 -4.22 3.39
CA VAL A 21 10.04 -3.94 2.76
C VAL A 21 10.11 -2.58 2.09
N LEU A 22 9.95 -2.57 0.76
CA LEU A 22 10.01 -1.37 -0.09
C LEU A 22 8.65 -1.00 -0.66
N SER A 23 7.72 -1.93 -0.76
CA SER A 23 6.38 -1.67 -1.28
C SER A 23 5.57 -0.78 -0.34
N ASP A 24 4.85 0.19 -0.89
CA ASP A 24 4.06 1.16 -0.12
C ASP A 24 2.96 0.48 0.70
N TYR A 25 2.25 -0.47 0.11
CA TYR A 25 1.14 -1.14 0.77
C TYR A 25 1.59 -2.13 1.87
N ASN A 26 2.71 -2.85 1.71
CA ASN A 26 3.23 -3.72 2.76
C ASN A 26 3.92 -2.91 3.86
N ARG A 27 4.59 -1.80 3.52
CA ARG A 27 5.09 -0.83 4.49
C ARG A 27 3.95 -0.30 5.36
N ARG A 28 2.87 0.23 4.73
CA ARG A 28 1.68 0.70 5.45
C ARG A 28 1.04 -0.41 6.28
N TYR A 29 0.90 -1.61 5.72
CA TYR A 29 0.30 -2.74 6.41
C TYR A 29 1.03 -3.13 7.71
N LEU A 30 2.37 -3.11 7.69
CA LEU A 30 3.19 -3.56 8.82
C LEU A 30 3.47 -2.47 9.84
N SER A 31 3.52 -1.21 9.44
CA SER A 31 3.90 -0.08 10.31
C SER A 31 2.80 0.94 10.55
N ASP A 32 1.66 0.82 9.88
CA ASP A 32 0.58 1.80 9.80
C ASP A 32 1.01 3.18 9.24
N PHE A 33 2.27 3.32 8.81
CA PHE A 33 2.81 4.54 8.21
C PHE A 33 2.21 4.80 6.83
N THR A 34 1.55 5.94 6.67
CA THR A 34 0.84 6.35 5.44
C THR A 34 1.64 7.27 4.53
N GLY A 35 2.88 7.64 4.91
CA GLY A 35 3.74 8.48 4.08
C GLY A 35 4.17 7.78 2.79
N THR A 36 4.42 8.55 1.75
CA THR A 36 4.69 8.04 0.39
C THR A 36 6.14 7.66 0.13
N SER A 37 7.05 7.86 1.09
CA SER A 37 8.48 7.58 0.92
C SER A 37 9.06 6.89 2.15
N GLY A 38 9.70 5.74 1.97
CA GLY A 38 10.37 5.03 3.06
C GLY A 38 10.55 3.55 2.78
N ALA A 39 11.22 2.87 3.72
CA ALA A 39 11.41 1.43 3.75
C ALA A 39 11.35 0.92 5.19
N LEU A 40 11.00 -0.36 5.36
CA LEU A 40 11.17 -1.04 6.64
C LEU A 40 12.37 -1.97 6.57
N ILE A 41 13.08 -2.09 7.71
CA ILE A 41 13.98 -3.20 7.98
C ILE A 41 13.46 -3.87 9.25
N ILE A 42 13.06 -5.14 9.14
CA ILE A 42 12.53 -5.92 10.25
C ILE A 42 13.54 -6.99 10.60
N THR A 43 14.03 -6.94 11.83
CA THR A 43 14.96 -7.95 12.38
C THR A 43 14.33 -8.64 13.60
N PRO A 44 14.87 -9.76 14.07
CA PRO A 44 14.41 -10.39 15.31
C PRO A 44 14.48 -9.49 16.56
N LYS A 45 15.35 -8.47 16.53
CA LYS A 45 15.63 -7.62 17.70
C LYS A 45 15.02 -6.23 17.58
N LYS A 46 15.01 -5.65 16.38
CA LYS A 46 14.61 -4.26 16.12
C LYS A 46 13.87 -4.11 14.80
N GLN A 47 12.99 -3.15 14.74
CA GLN A 47 12.27 -2.75 13.54
C GLN A 47 12.60 -1.29 13.21
N TYR A 48 13.02 -1.03 11.98
CA TYR A 48 13.39 0.29 11.50
C TYR A 48 12.42 0.77 10.44
N LEU A 49 11.96 2.01 10.54
CA LEU A 49 11.30 2.74 9.46
C LEU A 49 12.22 3.87 9.00
N ILE A 50 12.74 3.72 7.80
CA ILE A 50 13.61 4.72 7.16
C ILE A 50 12.73 5.63 6.31
N THR A 51 12.77 6.94 6.56
CA THR A 51 12.05 7.92 5.77
C THR A 51 12.85 9.22 5.67
N ASP A 52 12.33 10.27 5.05
CA ASP A 52 13.00 11.56 4.98
C ASP A 52 12.38 12.60 5.92
N PHE A 53 13.04 13.76 6.05
CA PHE A 53 12.68 14.81 7.00
C PHE A 53 11.23 15.28 6.94
N ARG A 54 10.55 15.14 5.82
CA ARG A 54 9.14 15.54 5.63
C ARG A 54 8.16 14.71 6.44
N TYR A 55 8.55 13.48 6.78
CA TYR A 55 7.68 12.48 7.36
C TYR A 55 8.06 12.05 8.78
N ILE A 56 9.06 12.68 9.41
CA ILE A 56 9.55 12.25 10.73
C ILE A 56 8.46 12.31 11.80
N ASP A 57 7.76 13.44 11.89
CA ASP A 57 6.70 13.62 12.88
C ASP A 57 5.57 12.61 12.64
N GLN A 58 5.12 12.48 11.40
CA GLN A 58 4.09 11.52 11.00
C GLN A 58 4.51 10.06 11.28
N ALA A 59 5.74 9.69 10.95
CA ALA A 59 6.26 8.35 11.19
C ALA A 59 6.35 8.05 12.69
N THR A 60 6.78 9.02 13.50
CA THR A 60 6.87 8.89 14.95
C THR A 60 5.50 8.68 15.60
N GLU A 61 4.47 9.36 15.09
CA GLU A 61 3.10 9.20 15.56
C GLU A 61 2.49 7.85 15.14
N GLN A 62 2.68 7.46 13.88
CA GLN A 62 1.98 6.32 13.27
C GLN A 62 2.68 4.97 13.52
N ALA A 63 4.00 4.92 13.46
CA ALA A 63 4.78 3.69 13.46
C ALA A 63 5.50 3.45 14.82
N GLN A 64 4.73 3.38 15.89
CA GLN A 64 5.24 3.33 17.28
C GLN A 64 6.10 2.10 17.60
N ASP A 65 5.92 1.01 16.86
CA ASP A 65 6.73 -0.22 17.01
C ASP A 65 8.09 -0.14 16.27
N PHE A 66 8.39 1.00 15.62
CA PHE A 66 9.58 1.16 14.78
C PHE A 66 10.50 2.27 15.29
N GLU A 67 11.81 2.04 15.17
CA GLU A 67 12.83 3.07 15.30
C GLU A 67 12.84 3.91 14.02
N ILE A 68 12.53 5.21 14.13
CA ILE A 68 12.41 6.11 12.98
C ILE A 68 13.78 6.65 12.60
N ILE A 69 14.20 6.38 11.37
CA ILE A 69 15.47 6.82 10.81
C ILE A 69 15.23 7.93 9.78
N ASN A 70 15.72 9.13 10.08
CA ASN A 70 15.76 10.24 9.13
C ASN A 70 16.95 10.07 8.19
N ARG A 71 16.71 9.55 6.98
CA ARG A 71 17.78 9.33 5.99
C ARG A 71 18.52 10.63 5.61
N LYS A 72 19.83 10.54 5.51
CA LYS A 72 20.71 11.63 5.08
C LYS A 72 21.21 11.45 3.64
N SER A 73 21.00 10.27 3.07
CA SER A 73 21.48 9.86 1.76
C SER A 73 20.33 9.22 0.94
N SER A 74 20.66 8.50 -0.12
CA SER A 74 19.67 7.70 -0.85
C SER A 74 19.07 6.63 0.06
N LEU A 75 17.82 6.24 -0.20
CA LEU A 75 17.15 5.21 0.59
C LEU A 75 17.95 3.90 0.65
N ILE A 76 18.51 3.49 -0.49
CA ILE A 76 19.31 2.26 -0.57
C ILE A 76 20.62 2.38 0.21
N SER A 77 21.29 3.53 0.14
CA SER A 77 22.51 3.77 0.92
C SER A 77 22.23 3.71 2.43
N GLU A 78 21.11 4.26 2.88
CA GLU A 78 20.73 4.23 4.29
C GLU A 78 20.40 2.80 4.74
N ILE A 79 19.65 2.04 3.92
CA ILE A 79 19.40 0.62 4.17
C ILE A 79 20.71 -0.13 4.36
N LYS A 80 21.65 0.00 3.42
CA LYS A 80 22.97 -0.69 3.49
C LYS A 80 23.75 -0.30 4.73
N SER A 81 23.78 0.98 5.09
CA SER A 81 24.42 1.45 6.30
C SER A 81 23.86 0.77 7.58
N ILE A 82 22.54 0.59 7.64
CA ILE A 82 21.91 -0.11 8.78
C ILE A 82 22.28 -1.59 8.78
N LEU A 83 22.22 -2.26 7.62
CA LEU A 83 22.57 -3.68 7.50
C LEU A 83 24.02 -3.94 7.91
N GLU A 84 24.95 -3.09 7.50
CA GLU A 84 26.37 -3.16 7.88
C GLU A 84 26.56 -2.92 9.38
N ARG A 85 25.93 -1.87 9.92
CA ARG A 85 26.02 -1.52 11.35
C ARG A 85 25.53 -2.64 12.27
N GLU A 86 24.45 -3.32 11.86
CA GLU A 86 23.84 -4.42 12.62
C GLU A 86 24.45 -5.79 12.26
N ASN A 87 25.44 -5.86 11.34
CA ASN A 87 26.07 -7.09 10.86
C ASN A 87 25.07 -8.11 10.28
N LEU A 88 24.12 -7.63 9.44
CA LEU A 88 23.10 -8.45 8.81
C LEU A 88 23.51 -8.80 7.37
N SER A 89 23.45 -10.07 7.00
CA SER A 89 23.96 -10.58 5.72
C SER A 89 22.92 -11.34 4.88
N ASN A 90 22.06 -12.14 5.51
CA ASN A 90 21.00 -12.89 4.83
C ASN A 90 19.70 -12.12 4.87
N ILE A 91 19.38 -11.42 3.77
CA ILE A 91 18.33 -10.41 3.75
C ILE A 91 17.18 -10.86 2.86
N GLY A 92 16.00 -11.01 3.46
CA GLY A 92 14.76 -11.22 2.73
C GLY A 92 14.29 -9.94 2.05
N PHE A 93 13.75 -10.04 0.84
CA PHE A 93 13.20 -8.90 0.11
C PHE A 93 12.02 -9.29 -0.79
N GLU A 94 11.17 -8.32 -1.11
CA GLU A 94 9.99 -8.49 -1.96
C GLU A 94 10.38 -8.56 -3.45
N GLY A 95 10.90 -9.72 -3.90
CA GLY A 95 11.51 -9.88 -5.22
C GLY A 95 10.61 -9.59 -6.40
N HIS A 96 9.28 -9.68 -6.24
CA HIS A 96 8.30 -9.39 -7.29
C HIS A 96 7.91 -7.89 -7.37
N LEU A 97 8.38 -7.06 -6.43
CA LEU A 97 7.98 -5.66 -6.29
C LEU A 97 9.11 -4.66 -6.48
N ILE A 98 10.37 -5.09 -6.43
CA ILE A 98 11.51 -4.19 -6.65
C ILE A 98 11.95 -4.21 -8.10
N SER A 99 12.47 -3.06 -8.59
CA SER A 99 13.08 -3.01 -9.91
C SER A 99 14.41 -3.77 -9.94
N TYR A 100 14.83 -4.18 -11.14
CA TYR A 100 16.14 -4.79 -11.32
C TYR A 100 17.28 -3.88 -10.84
N ASP A 101 17.20 -2.58 -11.10
CA ASP A 101 18.22 -1.62 -10.69
C ASP A 101 18.32 -1.53 -9.17
N THR A 102 17.17 -1.52 -8.47
CA THR A 102 17.13 -1.55 -7.00
C THR A 102 17.75 -2.84 -6.45
N TYR A 103 17.47 -3.98 -7.08
CA TYR A 103 18.08 -5.26 -6.72
C TYR A 103 19.60 -5.21 -6.90
N VAL A 104 20.09 -4.73 -8.05
CA VAL A 104 21.53 -4.63 -8.34
C VAL A 104 22.22 -3.70 -7.36
N GLU A 105 21.60 -2.59 -7.00
CA GLU A 105 22.16 -1.63 -6.05
C GLU A 105 22.23 -2.21 -4.63
N LEU A 106 21.19 -2.88 -4.17
CA LEU A 106 21.16 -3.57 -2.88
C LEU A 106 22.18 -4.72 -2.81
N ASN A 107 22.32 -5.48 -3.89
CA ASN A 107 23.16 -6.69 -3.93
C ASN A 107 24.68 -6.40 -4.05
N LYS A 108 25.08 -5.12 -4.03
CA LYS A 108 26.50 -4.74 -4.00
C LYS A 108 27.06 -4.87 -2.57
N GLY A 109 28.03 -5.75 -2.37
CA GLY A 109 28.72 -5.94 -1.09
C GLY A 109 28.61 -7.37 -0.58
N LEU A 110 28.67 -7.55 0.75
CA LEU A 110 28.66 -8.86 1.42
C LEU A 110 27.25 -9.33 1.81
N ILE A 111 26.20 -8.83 1.17
CA ILE A 111 24.80 -9.14 1.47
C ILE A 111 24.32 -10.25 0.54
N THR A 112 23.64 -11.25 1.07
CA THR A 112 22.91 -12.26 0.31
C THR A 112 21.42 -11.89 0.30
N LEU A 113 20.89 -11.56 -0.88
CA LEU A 113 19.47 -11.24 -1.04
C LEU A 113 18.66 -12.51 -1.34
N ILE A 114 17.66 -12.79 -0.52
CA ILE A 114 16.78 -13.96 -0.62
C ILE A 114 15.35 -13.48 -0.90
N SER A 115 14.81 -13.85 -2.06
CA SER A 115 13.45 -13.47 -2.40
C SER A 115 12.41 -14.13 -1.48
N ILE A 116 11.55 -13.31 -0.89
CA ILE A 116 10.39 -13.72 -0.09
C ILE A 116 9.09 -13.35 -0.81
N SER A 117 9.08 -13.38 -2.15
CA SER A 117 7.92 -13.02 -2.96
C SER A 117 6.64 -13.65 -2.43
N ASN A 118 5.59 -12.81 -2.27
CA ASN A 118 4.26 -13.18 -1.79
C ASN A 118 4.15 -13.64 -0.32
N GLU A 119 5.22 -13.74 0.45
CA GLU A 119 5.09 -14.19 1.85
C GLU A 119 4.33 -13.16 2.72
N ILE A 120 4.61 -11.87 2.54
CA ILE A 120 3.87 -10.81 3.24
C ILE A 120 2.44 -10.70 2.70
N ASP A 121 2.26 -10.88 1.39
CA ASP A 121 0.92 -10.86 0.77
C ASP A 121 0.02 -11.96 1.32
N LYS A 122 0.54 -13.17 1.54
CA LYS A 122 -0.18 -14.27 2.21
C LYS A 122 -0.64 -13.91 3.62
N ILE A 123 0.16 -13.12 4.37
CA ILE A 123 -0.26 -12.62 5.68
C ILE A 123 -1.51 -11.73 5.54
N ARG A 124 -1.58 -10.89 4.48
CA ARG A 124 -2.69 -9.98 4.20
C ARG A 124 -3.93 -10.65 3.63
N GLU A 125 -3.82 -11.88 3.10
CA GLU A 125 -4.97 -12.65 2.61
C GLU A 125 -5.97 -12.92 3.73
N ILE A 126 -5.50 -13.18 4.95
CA ILE A 126 -6.35 -13.43 6.11
C ILE A 126 -6.51 -12.14 6.91
N LYS A 127 -7.70 -11.52 6.79
CA LYS A 127 -8.03 -10.25 7.44
C LYS A 127 -8.36 -10.48 8.92
N ASN A 128 -7.89 -9.58 9.77
CA ASN A 128 -8.28 -9.53 11.18
C ASN A 128 -9.65 -8.82 11.34
N LYS A 129 -10.14 -8.69 12.57
CA LYS A 129 -11.46 -8.11 12.85
C LYS A 129 -11.54 -6.63 12.46
N GLU A 130 -10.50 -5.86 12.74
CA GLU A 130 -10.41 -4.44 12.43
C GLU A 130 -10.38 -4.21 10.91
N GLU A 131 -9.61 -5.02 10.19
CA GLU A 131 -9.54 -5.00 8.73
C GLU A 131 -10.89 -5.36 8.09
N ILE A 132 -11.60 -6.35 8.64
CA ILE A 132 -12.96 -6.70 8.20
C ILE A 132 -13.93 -5.53 8.42
N GLN A 133 -13.86 -4.84 9.57
CA GLN A 133 -14.71 -3.68 9.84
C GLN A 133 -14.45 -2.53 8.87
N LEU A 134 -13.17 -2.27 8.50
CA LEU A 134 -12.83 -1.27 7.51
C LEU A 134 -13.37 -1.62 6.13
N ILE A 135 -13.28 -2.89 5.71
CA ILE A 135 -13.84 -3.37 4.44
C ILE A 135 -15.38 -3.21 4.45
N GLN A 136 -16.04 -3.56 5.55
CA GLN A 136 -17.49 -3.39 5.70
C GLN A 136 -17.90 -1.91 5.64
N LYS A 137 -17.11 -1.02 6.27
CA LYS A 137 -17.35 0.43 6.19
C LYS A 137 -17.20 0.93 4.76
N ALA A 138 -16.17 0.50 4.03
CA ALA A 138 -15.96 0.86 2.63
C ALA A 138 -17.12 0.36 1.75
N ALA A 139 -17.56 -0.89 1.92
CA ALA A 139 -18.72 -1.44 1.20
C ALA A 139 -19.99 -0.62 1.45
N LYS A 140 -20.26 -0.24 2.71
CA LYS A 140 -21.41 0.60 3.06
C LYS A 140 -21.38 1.97 2.39
N ILE A 141 -20.19 2.59 2.24
CA ILE A 141 -20.04 3.86 1.50
C ILE A 141 -20.41 3.65 0.03
N VAL A 142 -19.98 2.53 -0.58
CA VAL A 142 -20.33 2.21 -1.97
C VAL A 142 -21.84 2.03 -2.11
N ASP A 143 -22.51 1.26 -1.24
CA ASP A 143 -23.95 1.05 -1.27
C ASP A 143 -24.71 2.39 -1.19
N GLN A 144 -24.37 3.23 -0.22
CA GLN A 144 -24.99 4.55 -0.06
C GLN A 144 -24.75 5.48 -1.25
N THR A 145 -23.56 5.39 -1.84
CA THR A 145 -23.23 6.17 -3.06
C THR A 145 -24.03 5.67 -4.26
N TYR A 146 -24.23 4.36 -4.36
CA TYR A 146 -25.06 3.78 -5.41
C TYR A 146 -26.53 4.20 -5.29
N GLU A 147 -27.12 4.12 -4.10
CA GLU A 147 -28.46 4.61 -3.84
C GLU A 147 -28.61 6.10 -4.19
N TYR A 148 -27.64 6.92 -3.80
CA TYR A 148 -27.62 8.33 -4.13
C TYR A 148 -27.59 8.57 -5.64
N ILE A 149 -26.70 7.91 -6.39
CA ILE A 149 -26.54 8.17 -7.82
C ILE A 149 -27.81 7.80 -8.63
N LEU A 150 -28.55 6.78 -8.21
CA LEU A 150 -29.82 6.42 -8.84
C LEU A 150 -30.83 7.55 -8.80
N THR A 151 -30.78 8.44 -7.82
CA THR A 151 -31.66 9.63 -7.73
C THR A 151 -31.13 10.83 -8.52
N GLN A 152 -29.87 10.80 -8.98
CA GLN A 152 -29.19 11.93 -9.60
C GLN A 152 -29.08 11.82 -11.12
N VAL A 153 -29.03 10.57 -11.62
CA VAL A 153 -28.89 10.35 -13.08
C VAL A 153 -30.10 10.81 -13.82
N SER A 154 -29.88 11.62 -14.88
CA SER A 154 -30.92 12.08 -15.77
C SER A 154 -30.43 12.10 -17.21
N ILE A 155 -31.39 12.04 -18.15
CA ILE A 155 -31.13 12.16 -19.58
C ILE A 155 -30.43 13.49 -19.87
N GLY A 156 -29.41 13.46 -20.72
CA GLY A 156 -28.59 14.60 -21.09
C GLY A 156 -27.34 14.82 -20.23
N MET A 157 -27.26 14.25 -19.05
CA MET A 157 -25.98 14.24 -18.25
C MET A 157 -24.91 13.47 -19.00
N THR A 158 -23.66 13.91 -18.87
CA THR A 158 -22.52 13.18 -19.38
C THR A 158 -22.07 12.06 -18.40
N GLU A 159 -21.38 11.06 -18.92
CA GLU A 159 -20.75 10.02 -18.07
C GLU A 159 -19.78 10.63 -17.06
N ARG A 160 -19.04 11.71 -17.45
CA ARG A 160 -18.14 12.44 -16.54
C ARG A 160 -18.88 13.16 -15.41
N GLU A 161 -20.03 13.75 -15.66
CA GLU A 161 -20.85 14.38 -14.61
C GLU A 161 -21.34 13.33 -13.59
N ILE A 162 -21.70 12.14 -14.05
CA ILE A 162 -22.08 11.03 -13.18
C ILE A 162 -20.89 10.56 -12.36
N LYS A 163 -19.72 10.37 -12.99
CA LYS A 163 -18.47 10.03 -12.29
C LYS A 163 -18.15 11.04 -11.18
N ALA A 164 -18.19 12.32 -11.49
CA ALA A 164 -17.91 13.38 -10.53
C ALA A 164 -18.88 13.35 -9.33
N LYS A 165 -20.17 13.11 -9.55
CA LYS A 165 -21.15 12.96 -8.47
C LYS A 165 -20.89 11.73 -7.60
N LEU A 166 -20.51 10.58 -8.19
CA LEU A 166 -20.16 9.37 -7.48
C LEU A 166 -18.96 9.61 -6.55
N GLU A 167 -17.86 10.12 -7.08
CA GLU A 167 -16.63 10.36 -6.34
C GLU A 167 -16.82 11.42 -5.25
N SER A 168 -17.53 12.50 -5.54
CA SER A 168 -17.87 13.50 -4.52
C SER A 168 -18.68 12.90 -3.38
N LYS A 169 -19.65 12.04 -3.70
CA LYS A 169 -20.45 11.39 -2.66
C LYS A 169 -19.68 10.42 -1.80
N MET A 170 -18.74 9.66 -2.38
CA MET A 170 -17.84 8.79 -1.61
C MET A 170 -17.01 9.60 -0.62
N LEU A 171 -16.42 10.72 -1.05
CA LEU A 171 -15.67 11.63 -0.17
C LEU A 171 -16.54 12.22 0.94
N GLU A 172 -17.76 12.68 0.65
CA GLU A 172 -18.72 13.18 1.66
C GLU A 172 -19.03 12.11 2.73
N LEU A 173 -19.07 10.85 2.36
CA LEU A 173 -19.32 9.72 3.26
C LEU A 173 -18.07 9.26 4.01
N GLY A 174 -16.91 9.90 3.77
CA GLY A 174 -15.66 9.67 4.50
C GLY A 174 -14.75 8.61 3.89
N ALA A 175 -14.83 8.38 2.56
CA ALA A 175 -13.79 7.68 1.82
C ALA A 175 -12.61 8.64 1.55
N ASP A 176 -11.40 8.09 1.43
CA ASP A 176 -10.22 8.84 0.98
C ASP A 176 -10.22 9.05 -0.55
N GLY A 177 -10.99 8.22 -1.28
CA GLY A 177 -11.12 8.25 -2.73
C GLY A 177 -11.68 6.94 -3.29
N PRO A 178 -11.85 6.84 -4.60
CA PRO A 178 -12.22 5.59 -5.25
C PRO A 178 -11.06 4.59 -5.20
N SER A 179 -11.36 3.29 -5.11
CA SER A 179 -10.36 2.22 -5.07
C SER A 179 -9.70 1.95 -6.42
N PHE A 180 -10.30 2.41 -7.51
CA PHE A 180 -9.82 2.37 -8.89
C PHE A 180 -10.53 3.47 -9.70
N ASP A 181 -10.06 3.73 -10.90
CA ASP A 181 -10.70 4.71 -11.79
C ASP A 181 -12.18 4.37 -12.01
N THR A 182 -13.06 5.29 -11.60
CA THR A 182 -14.50 5.07 -11.65
C THR A 182 -14.97 4.90 -13.11
N ILE A 183 -15.54 3.74 -13.37
CA ILE A 183 -16.09 3.36 -14.68
C ILE A 183 -17.54 3.84 -14.74
N VAL A 184 -17.84 4.65 -15.75
CA VAL A 184 -19.22 5.03 -16.14
C VAL A 184 -19.31 4.95 -17.65
N ALA A 185 -20.07 3.99 -18.13
CA ALA A 185 -20.24 3.75 -19.56
C ALA A 185 -21.70 3.43 -19.87
N SER A 186 -22.31 4.16 -20.80
CA SER A 186 -23.74 4.10 -21.10
C SER A 186 -24.05 3.68 -22.53
N GLY A 187 -25.24 3.11 -22.75
CA GLY A 187 -25.68 2.63 -24.07
C GLY A 187 -24.68 1.62 -24.64
N TYR A 188 -24.24 1.79 -25.88
CA TYR A 188 -23.31 0.90 -26.56
C TYR A 188 -21.92 0.80 -25.84
N ARG A 189 -21.53 1.83 -25.08
CA ARG A 189 -20.29 1.83 -24.30
C ARG A 189 -20.35 0.91 -23.09
N GLY A 190 -21.55 0.52 -22.62
CA GLY A 190 -21.73 -0.43 -21.54
C GLY A 190 -21.15 -1.82 -21.82
N ALA A 191 -20.84 -2.12 -23.10
CA ALA A 191 -20.11 -3.32 -23.49
C ALA A 191 -18.60 -3.26 -23.24
N LEU A 192 -18.05 -2.08 -22.84
CA LEU A 192 -16.63 -1.88 -22.59
C LEU A 192 -16.31 -2.21 -21.12
N PRO A 193 -15.53 -3.28 -20.81
CA PRO A 193 -15.22 -3.68 -19.43
C PRO A 193 -14.47 -2.58 -18.65
N HIS A 194 -13.70 -1.74 -19.35
CA HIS A 194 -12.92 -0.64 -18.80
C HIS A 194 -13.34 0.70 -19.41
N GLY A 195 -14.65 0.91 -19.57
CA GLY A 195 -15.21 2.13 -20.18
C GLY A 195 -15.01 3.36 -19.30
N VAL A 196 -13.88 4.05 -19.46
CA VAL A 196 -13.61 5.32 -18.77
C VAL A 196 -14.70 6.32 -19.14
N ALA A 197 -15.19 7.05 -18.12
CA ALA A 197 -16.23 8.05 -18.29
C ALA A 197 -15.85 9.12 -19.34
N SER A 198 -16.75 9.34 -20.29
CA SER A 198 -16.56 10.25 -21.43
C SER A 198 -17.58 11.38 -21.45
N ASP A 199 -17.51 12.23 -22.47
CA ASP A 199 -18.49 13.28 -22.71
C ASP A 199 -19.78 12.76 -23.36
N LYS A 200 -19.91 11.43 -23.57
CA LYS A 200 -21.16 10.83 -24.04
C LYS A 200 -22.29 11.14 -23.06
N ARG A 201 -23.42 11.62 -23.63
CA ARG A 201 -24.59 11.92 -22.83
C ARG A 201 -25.48 10.68 -22.65
N ILE A 202 -26.16 10.66 -21.50
CA ILE A 202 -27.15 9.65 -21.20
C ILE A 202 -28.36 9.89 -22.13
N GLU A 203 -28.73 8.84 -22.80
CA GLU A 203 -29.87 8.81 -23.74
C GLU A 203 -30.99 7.97 -23.14
N LYS A 204 -32.16 8.05 -23.75
CA LYS A 204 -33.35 7.29 -23.33
C LYS A 204 -33.22 5.82 -23.71
#